data_660349f3fa31fc8a045c056f559d2644
#
_entry.id   660349f3fa31fc8a045c056f559d2644
#
_cell.length_a   1.000
_cell.length_b   1.000
_cell.length_c   1.000
_cell.angle_alpha   90.00
_cell.angle_beta   90.00
_cell.angle_gamma   90.00
#
_symmetry.space_group_name_H-M   'P 1'
#
loop_
_entity.id
_entity.type
_entity.pdbx_description
1 polymer ?
#
loop_
_entity_poly.entity_id
_entity_poly.type
_entity_poly.pdbx_seq_one_letter_code
_entity_poly.pdbx_strand_id
1 'polypeptide(L)'
;MNEFIAHILVVDDDDGIRSLVKQYLNENNFLVTTSSSAENATKKVLIVKFDLIVLDVMMTGKSGLDFIKENKKTINTPIILLTAKGESNDRVEGLEVGADDYLAKPFEPKELVLRIINILNKTIKKDQKRIIEFDNIKINLNKLLIFKNGNEFKINITEKTILEAMINDPGKTFSREEIGKLIDLDKERSIDVIITRLRKKIEADPKNPKYYKL
;
A
#
# COMPACT_ATOMS: atom_id res chain seq x y z
N MET A 1 24.81 10.94 -2.18
CA MET A 1 23.85 10.18 -3.02
C MET A 1 22.53 10.95 -2.94
N ASN A 2 21.97 11.39 -4.07
CA ASN A 2 20.65 12.00 -4.06
C ASN A 2 19.64 10.92 -3.70
N GLU A 3 18.98 11.06 -2.58
CA GLU A 3 17.93 10.14 -2.14
C GLU A 3 16.66 10.52 -2.91
N PHE A 4 16.13 9.60 -3.72
CA PHE A 4 14.89 9.83 -4.46
C PHE A 4 13.71 9.83 -3.49
N ILE A 5 12.74 10.71 -3.73
CA ILE A 5 11.52 10.83 -2.90
C ILE A 5 10.66 9.56 -3.01
N ALA A 6 10.46 9.04 -4.24
CA ALA A 6 9.63 7.86 -4.52
C ALA A 6 9.93 7.30 -5.91
N HIS A 7 9.55 6.04 -6.17
CA HIS A 7 9.67 5.39 -7.47
C HIS A 7 8.31 5.39 -8.19
N ILE A 8 8.22 6.12 -9.29
CA ILE A 8 7.00 6.33 -10.08
C ILE A 8 7.04 5.50 -11.36
N LEU A 9 5.96 4.78 -11.65
CA LEU A 9 5.73 4.17 -12.96
C LEU A 9 4.87 5.11 -13.81
N VAL A 10 5.35 5.49 -14.98
CA VAL A 10 4.60 6.30 -15.98
C VAL A 10 4.23 5.41 -17.15
N VAL A 11 2.93 5.28 -17.41
CA VAL A 11 2.36 4.44 -18.48
C VAL A 11 1.56 5.31 -19.43
N ASP A 12 2.03 5.44 -20.65
CA ASP A 12 1.40 6.24 -21.70
C ASP A 12 1.95 5.72 -23.04
N ASP A 13 1.16 5.58 -24.09
CA ASP A 13 1.63 5.11 -25.40
C ASP A 13 2.26 6.23 -26.25
N ASP A 14 2.01 7.50 -25.91
CA ASP A 14 2.67 8.66 -26.52
C ASP A 14 4.11 8.83 -25.97
N ASP A 15 5.10 8.66 -26.85
CA ASP A 15 6.52 8.79 -26.50
C ASP A 15 6.90 10.21 -26.04
N GLY A 16 6.26 11.23 -26.61
CA GLY A 16 6.51 12.64 -26.27
C GLY A 16 6.04 12.97 -24.86
N ILE A 17 4.78 12.62 -24.56
CA ILE A 17 4.18 12.81 -23.21
C ILE A 17 4.99 12.02 -22.19
N ARG A 18 5.28 10.74 -22.48
CA ARG A 18 6.01 9.86 -21.58
C ARG A 18 7.42 10.40 -21.27
N SER A 19 8.13 10.93 -22.28
CA SER A 19 9.46 11.52 -22.12
C SER A 19 9.43 12.82 -21.34
N LEU A 20 8.48 13.70 -21.62
CA LEU A 20 8.28 14.96 -20.90
C LEU A 20 7.98 14.73 -19.42
N VAL A 21 7.02 13.85 -19.13
CA VAL A 21 6.64 13.50 -17.75
C VAL A 21 7.84 12.89 -17.00
N LYS A 22 8.56 11.96 -17.63
CA LYS A 22 9.77 11.36 -17.05
C LYS A 22 10.82 12.41 -16.69
N GLN A 23 11.13 13.30 -17.65
CA GLN A 23 12.12 14.35 -17.42
C GLN A 23 11.72 15.23 -16.24
N TYR A 24 10.50 15.74 -16.24
CA TYR A 24 10.02 16.65 -15.21
C TYR A 24 9.98 16.01 -13.83
N LEU A 25 9.55 14.75 -13.72
CA LEU A 25 9.56 14.02 -12.47
C LEU A 25 11.00 13.74 -11.97
N ASN A 26 11.94 13.40 -12.85
CA ASN A 26 13.33 13.23 -12.47
C ASN A 26 13.95 14.55 -11.94
N GLU A 27 13.64 15.69 -12.56
CA GLU A 27 14.06 17.02 -12.10
C GLU A 27 13.50 17.35 -10.70
N ASN A 28 12.38 16.73 -10.32
CA ASN A 28 11.76 16.86 -9.00
C ASN A 28 12.15 15.71 -8.03
N ASN A 29 13.29 15.04 -8.25
CA ASN A 29 13.86 13.99 -7.41
C ASN A 29 13.00 12.71 -7.28
N PHE A 30 12.18 12.37 -8.27
CA PHE A 30 11.55 11.07 -8.37
C PHE A 30 12.40 10.10 -9.19
N LEU A 31 12.44 8.84 -8.81
CA LEU A 31 12.91 7.77 -9.68
C LEU A 31 11.79 7.38 -10.63
N VAL A 32 12.03 7.37 -11.95
CA VAL A 32 10.97 7.12 -12.92
C VAL A 32 11.28 5.93 -13.81
N THR A 33 10.38 4.96 -13.80
CA THR A 33 10.29 3.89 -14.79
C THR A 33 9.13 4.20 -15.74
N THR A 34 9.31 3.96 -17.05
CA THR A 34 8.27 4.20 -18.05
C THR A 34 7.77 2.91 -18.68
N SER A 35 6.55 2.91 -19.20
CA SER A 35 5.96 1.84 -20.01
C SER A 35 5.12 2.41 -21.13
N SER A 36 5.19 1.82 -22.32
CA SER A 36 4.44 2.25 -23.51
C SER A 36 3.14 1.49 -23.70
N SER A 37 2.78 0.57 -22.81
CA SER A 37 1.52 -0.16 -22.87
C SER A 37 1.12 -0.74 -21.51
N ALA A 38 -0.15 -1.08 -21.36
CA ALA A 38 -0.71 -1.75 -20.19
C ALA A 38 -0.07 -3.12 -19.93
N GLU A 39 0.21 -3.91 -20.99
CA GLU A 39 0.82 -5.23 -20.88
C GLU A 39 2.26 -5.15 -20.35
N ASN A 40 3.04 -4.17 -20.85
CA ASN A 40 4.40 -3.94 -20.36
C ASN A 40 4.38 -3.43 -18.91
N ALA A 41 3.42 -2.58 -18.56
CA ALA A 41 3.22 -2.10 -17.19
C ALA A 41 2.91 -3.26 -16.25
N THR A 42 1.98 -4.16 -16.64
CA THR A 42 1.64 -5.38 -15.85
C THR A 42 2.88 -6.22 -15.55
N LYS A 43 3.74 -6.46 -16.53
CA LYS A 43 5.00 -7.22 -16.30
C LYS A 43 5.91 -6.51 -15.28
N LYS A 44 5.98 -5.17 -15.32
CA LYS A 44 6.85 -4.38 -14.44
C LYS A 44 6.34 -4.37 -12.99
N VAL A 45 5.04 -4.21 -12.76
CA VAL A 45 4.48 -4.18 -11.40
C VAL A 45 4.55 -5.54 -10.68
N LEU A 46 4.71 -6.65 -11.42
CA LEU A 46 4.95 -7.96 -10.84
C LEU A 46 6.38 -8.15 -10.32
N ILE A 47 7.34 -7.37 -10.84
CA ILE A 47 8.78 -7.52 -10.52
C ILE A 47 9.28 -6.39 -9.63
N VAL A 48 8.76 -5.17 -9.84
CA VAL A 48 9.20 -3.95 -9.16
C VAL A 48 8.05 -3.35 -8.38
N LYS A 49 8.31 -2.99 -7.13
CA LYS A 49 7.37 -2.21 -6.33
C LYS A 49 7.50 -0.73 -6.67
N PHE A 50 6.41 -0.12 -7.09
CA PHE A 50 6.30 1.31 -7.31
C PHE A 50 5.53 1.96 -6.15
N ASP A 51 5.85 3.22 -5.87
CA ASP A 51 5.16 4.01 -4.84
C ASP A 51 3.91 4.69 -5.39
N LEU A 52 3.87 4.96 -6.71
CA LEU A 52 2.72 5.50 -7.43
C LEU A 52 2.80 5.17 -8.91
N ILE A 53 1.64 5.02 -9.56
CA ILE A 53 1.51 4.81 -11.00
C ILE A 53 0.78 6.01 -11.61
N VAL A 54 1.37 6.63 -12.64
CA VAL A 54 0.73 7.59 -13.52
C VAL A 54 0.34 6.83 -14.78
N LEU A 55 -0.94 6.78 -15.11
CA LEU A 55 -1.51 5.87 -16.10
C LEU A 55 -2.42 6.60 -17.06
N ASP A 56 -2.10 6.57 -18.34
CA ASP A 56 -3.04 7.04 -19.36
C ASP A 56 -4.24 6.10 -19.49
N VAL A 57 -5.43 6.68 -19.59
CA VAL A 57 -6.67 5.93 -19.83
C VAL A 57 -6.73 5.43 -21.28
N MET A 58 -6.38 6.31 -22.22
CA MET A 58 -6.52 6.06 -23.66
C MET A 58 -5.19 5.56 -24.24
N MET A 59 -5.00 4.25 -24.27
CA MET A 59 -3.81 3.63 -24.88
C MET A 59 -4.22 2.66 -25.97
N THR A 60 -3.35 2.49 -26.96
CA THR A 60 -3.50 1.48 -28.02
C THR A 60 -3.49 0.08 -27.43
N GLY A 61 -4.46 -0.75 -27.76
CA GLY A 61 -4.63 -2.09 -27.23
C GLY A 61 -5.45 -2.10 -25.93
N LYS A 62 -4.85 -2.48 -24.81
CA LYS A 62 -5.51 -2.42 -23.50
C LYS A 62 -5.50 -1.02 -22.94
N SER A 63 -6.67 -0.56 -22.48
CA SER A 63 -6.83 0.74 -21.83
C SER A 63 -6.20 0.76 -20.41
N GLY A 64 -6.00 1.98 -19.87
CA GLY A 64 -5.60 2.14 -18.47
C GLY A 64 -6.63 1.57 -17.49
N LEU A 65 -7.92 1.64 -17.82
CA LEU A 65 -8.99 1.05 -16.99
C LEU A 65 -8.90 -0.48 -16.96
N ASP A 66 -8.58 -1.12 -18.10
CA ASP A 66 -8.36 -2.57 -18.16
C ASP A 66 -7.15 -2.98 -17.31
N PHE A 67 -6.07 -2.20 -17.37
CA PHE A 67 -4.92 -2.41 -16.51
C PHE A 67 -5.29 -2.41 -15.02
N ILE A 68 -6.10 -1.45 -14.57
CA ILE A 68 -6.54 -1.40 -13.17
C ILE A 68 -7.39 -2.62 -12.82
N LYS A 69 -8.40 -2.96 -13.66
CA LYS A 69 -9.30 -4.10 -13.44
C LYS A 69 -8.53 -5.42 -13.30
N GLU A 70 -7.56 -5.67 -14.17
CA GLU A 70 -6.75 -6.89 -14.18
C GLU A 70 -5.80 -6.99 -12.98
N ASN A 71 -5.26 -5.87 -12.53
CA ASN A 71 -4.23 -5.84 -11.49
C ASN A 71 -4.75 -5.46 -10.10
N LYS A 72 -6.04 -5.13 -9.92
CA LYS A 72 -6.65 -4.64 -8.67
C LYS A 72 -6.40 -5.54 -7.46
N LYS A 73 -6.27 -6.87 -7.66
CA LYS A 73 -6.03 -7.83 -6.57
C LYS A 73 -4.57 -7.94 -6.16
N THR A 74 -3.65 -7.52 -7.03
CA THR A 74 -2.20 -7.71 -6.89
C THR A 74 -1.46 -6.42 -6.57
N ILE A 75 -2.01 -5.25 -6.95
CA ILE A 75 -1.38 -3.95 -6.72
C ILE A 75 -2.20 -3.15 -5.70
N ASN A 76 -1.51 -2.72 -4.62
CA ASN A 76 -2.01 -1.70 -3.68
C ASN A 76 -1.34 -0.33 -3.91
N THR A 77 -0.66 -0.18 -5.05
CA THR A 77 0.02 1.05 -5.43
C THR A 77 -1.00 2.09 -5.86
N PRO A 78 -0.98 3.31 -5.33
CA PRO A 78 -1.89 4.37 -5.74
C PRO A 78 -1.71 4.74 -7.21
N ILE A 79 -2.83 5.10 -7.86
CA ILE A 79 -2.89 5.37 -9.30
C ILE A 79 -3.48 6.75 -9.56
N ILE A 80 -2.77 7.56 -10.37
CA ILE A 80 -3.30 8.77 -10.99
C ILE A 80 -3.62 8.45 -12.45
N LEU A 81 -4.87 8.66 -12.87
CA LEU A 81 -5.28 8.53 -14.26
C LEU A 81 -5.04 9.83 -15.03
N LEU A 82 -4.47 9.71 -16.22
CA LEU A 82 -4.45 10.79 -17.21
C LEU A 82 -5.62 10.57 -18.17
N THR A 83 -6.48 11.57 -18.33
CA THR A 83 -7.71 11.45 -19.12
C THR A 83 -7.81 12.57 -20.16
N ALA A 84 -8.51 12.36 -21.29
CA ALA A 84 -8.82 13.44 -22.21
C ALA A 84 -9.80 14.44 -21.56
N LYS A 85 -9.67 15.72 -21.95
CA LYS A 85 -10.56 16.78 -21.45
C LYS A 85 -11.99 16.59 -22.02
N GLY A 86 -12.96 16.42 -21.13
CA GLY A 86 -14.38 16.32 -21.51
C GLY A 86 -15.04 14.95 -21.27
N GLU A 87 -14.28 13.91 -20.99
CA GLU A 87 -14.80 12.57 -20.71
C GLU A 87 -15.14 12.41 -19.22
N SER A 88 -16.33 12.92 -18.85
CA SER A 88 -16.82 12.78 -17.45
C SER A 88 -17.06 11.33 -17.07
N ASN A 89 -17.40 10.47 -18.02
CA ASN A 89 -17.66 9.05 -17.79
C ASN A 89 -16.38 8.30 -17.40
N ASP A 90 -15.26 8.54 -18.06
CA ASP A 90 -13.96 7.90 -17.72
C ASP A 90 -13.48 8.26 -16.32
N ARG A 91 -13.80 9.47 -15.85
CA ARG A 91 -13.45 9.90 -14.49
C ARG A 91 -14.26 9.16 -13.44
N VAL A 92 -15.57 9.00 -13.67
CA VAL A 92 -16.46 8.26 -12.77
C VAL A 92 -16.05 6.79 -12.76
N GLU A 93 -15.91 6.18 -13.95
CA GLU A 93 -15.48 4.79 -14.08
C GLU A 93 -14.09 4.57 -13.46
N GLY A 94 -13.13 5.47 -13.68
CA GLY A 94 -11.79 5.40 -13.09
C GLY A 94 -11.78 5.39 -11.57
N LEU A 95 -12.62 6.19 -10.93
CA LEU A 95 -12.79 6.20 -9.47
C LEU A 95 -13.50 4.93 -8.97
N GLU A 96 -14.51 4.43 -9.68
CA GLU A 96 -15.22 3.18 -9.35
C GLU A 96 -14.30 1.96 -9.44
N VAL A 97 -13.40 1.91 -10.43
CA VAL A 97 -12.43 0.82 -10.55
C VAL A 97 -11.26 0.94 -9.58
N GLY A 98 -11.10 2.10 -8.89
CA GLY A 98 -10.19 2.26 -7.76
C GLY A 98 -8.95 3.10 -8.03
N ALA A 99 -8.99 4.05 -8.95
CA ALA A 99 -7.98 5.11 -9.06
C ALA A 99 -8.05 6.07 -7.85
N ASP A 100 -6.90 6.60 -7.44
CA ASP A 100 -6.80 7.51 -6.28
C ASP A 100 -6.98 8.98 -6.67
N ASP A 101 -6.69 9.34 -7.92
CA ASP A 101 -6.89 10.68 -8.49
C ASP A 101 -6.91 10.61 -10.02
N TYR A 102 -7.27 11.72 -10.65
CA TYR A 102 -7.23 11.88 -12.10
C TYR A 102 -6.71 13.28 -12.47
N LEU A 103 -6.13 13.39 -13.68
CA LEU A 103 -5.63 14.64 -14.25
C LEU A 103 -5.99 14.71 -15.74
N ALA A 104 -6.70 15.78 -16.13
CA ALA A 104 -7.13 15.96 -17.53
C ALA A 104 -5.98 16.46 -18.41
N LYS A 105 -5.81 15.86 -19.60
CA LYS A 105 -4.89 16.33 -20.65
C LYS A 105 -5.58 17.47 -21.45
N PRO A 106 -4.87 18.55 -21.82
CA PRO A 106 -3.49 18.89 -21.48
C PRO A 106 -3.37 19.38 -20.02
N PHE A 107 -2.27 19.08 -19.36
CA PHE A 107 -1.99 19.46 -17.97
C PHE A 107 -0.65 20.14 -17.82
N GLU A 108 -0.52 20.94 -16.78
CA GLU A 108 0.74 21.50 -16.36
C GLU A 108 1.58 20.45 -15.61
N PRO A 109 2.84 20.19 -15.96
CA PRO A 109 3.68 19.19 -15.28
C PRO A 109 3.78 19.42 -13.77
N LYS A 110 3.76 20.69 -13.33
CA LYS A 110 3.75 21.07 -11.92
C LYS A 110 2.50 20.56 -11.18
N GLU A 111 1.33 20.54 -11.84
CA GLU A 111 0.10 20.03 -11.25
C GLU A 111 0.23 18.53 -10.97
N LEU A 112 0.79 17.77 -11.92
CA LEU A 112 1.04 16.34 -11.72
C LEU A 112 1.95 16.09 -10.51
N VAL A 113 3.06 16.83 -10.37
CA VAL A 113 3.97 16.71 -9.22
C VAL A 113 3.25 16.97 -7.91
N LEU A 114 2.44 18.03 -7.82
CA LEU A 114 1.69 18.35 -6.60
C LEU A 114 0.69 17.25 -6.22
N ARG A 115 0.01 16.65 -7.21
CA ARG A 115 -0.92 15.52 -6.99
C ARG A 115 -0.18 14.29 -6.50
N ILE A 116 0.95 13.95 -7.11
CA ILE A 116 1.82 12.85 -6.67
C ILE A 116 2.22 13.05 -5.20
N ILE A 117 2.76 14.20 -4.85
CA ILE A 117 3.17 14.52 -3.47
C ILE A 117 1.99 14.38 -2.49
N ASN A 118 0.81 14.90 -2.85
CA ASN A 118 -0.36 14.82 -1.99
C ASN A 118 -0.80 13.37 -1.73
N ILE A 119 -0.78 12.51 -2.76
CA ILE A 119 -1.14 11.10 -2.63
C ILE A 119 -0.10 10.36 -1.78
N LEU A 120 1.19 10.54 -2.07
CA LEU A 120 2.28 9.93 -1.30
C LEU A 120 2.20 10.34 0.19
N ASN A 121 1.93 11.60 0.48
CA ASN A 121 1.76 12.07 1.86
C ASN A 121 0.53 11.45 2.55
N LYS A 122 -0.58 11.25 1.84
CA LYS A 122 -1.75 10.54 2.37
C LYS A 122 -1.43 9.08 2.66
N THR A 123 -0.67 8.42 1.79
CA THR A 123 -0.22 7.03 1.96
C THR A 123 0.71 6.91 3.16
N ILE A 124 1.70 7.80 3.29
CA ILE A 124 2.61 7.86 4.46
C ILE A 124 1.82 8.08 5.76
N LYS A 125 0.86 9.02 5.78
CA LYS A 125 -0.02 9.27 6.95
C LYS A 125 -0.89 8.05 7.28
N LYS A 126 -1.40 7.34 6.26
CA LYS A 126 -2.16 6.09 6.43
C LYS A 126 -1.26 4.98 6.99
N ASP A 127 0.00 4.93 6.56
CA ASP A 127 1.00 4.00 7.09
C ASP A 127 1.45 4.37 8.50
N GLN A 128 1.58 5.66 8.81
CA GLN A 128 1.86 6.14 10.18
C GLN A 128 0.70 5.84 11.15
N LYS A 129 -0.56 5.92 10.71
CA LYS A 129 -1.73 5.49 11.50
C LYS A 129 -1.74 3.98 11.82
N ARG A 130 -0.92 3.18 11.14
CA ARG A 130 -0.70 1.74 11.43
C ARG A 130 0.46 1.49 12.37
N ILE A 131 1.10 2.55 12.88
CA ILE A 131 2.03 2.46 14.00
C ILE A 131 1.21 2.67 15.26
N ILE A 132 1.18 1.66 16.11
CA ILE A 132 0.47 1.68 17.37
C ILE A 132 1.52 1.81 18.48
N GLU A 133 1.33 2.80 19.32
CA GLU A 133 2.22 3.07 20.46
C GLU A 133 1.41 3.03 21.76
N PHE A 134 1.86 2.22 22.72
CA PHE A 134 1.31 2.15 24.06
C PHE A 134 2.41 1.70 25.02
N ASP A 135 2.43 2.30 26.20
CA ASP A 135 3.49 2.13 27.20
C ASP A 135 4.89 2.29 26.52
N ASN A 136 5.71 1.25 26.54
CA ASN A 136 7.05 1.21 25.92
C ASN A 136 7.10 0.32 24.67
N ILE A 137 5.95 0.10 24.04
CA ILE A 137 5.77 -0.77 22.87
C ILE A 137 5.35 0.08 21.68
N LYS A 138 6.02 -0.16 20.54
CA LYS A 138 5.68 0.42 19.24
C LYS A 138 5.53 -0.69 18.23
N ILE A 139 4.34 -0.86 17.68
CA ILE A 139 4.02 -1.87 16.67
C ILE A 139 3.91 -1.23 15.31
N ASN A 140 4.70 -1.69 14.35
CA ASN A 140 4.61 -1.32 12.95
C ASN A 140 4.12 -2.53 12.14
N LEU A 141 2.83 -2.60 11.88
CA LEU A 141 2.19 -3.72 11.17
C LEU A 141 2.63 -3.83 9.70
N ASN A 142 3.01 -2.71 9.07
CA ASN A 142 3.46 -2.71 7.67
C ASN A 142 4.88 -3.28 7.54
N LYS A 143 5.77 -2.90 8.48
CA LYS A 143 7.15 -3.41 8.51
C LYS A 143 7.27 -4.78 9.19
N LEU A 144 6.16 -5.31 9.74
CA LEU A 144 6.13 -6.54 10.52
C LEU A 144 7.09 -6.50 11.72
N LEU A 145 7.12 -5.37 12.43
CA LEU A 145 8.05 -5.13 13.54
C LEU A 145 7.32 -4.69 14.81
N ILE A 146 7.81 -5.18 15.93
CA ILE A 146 7.47 -4.71 17.28
C ILE A 146 8.78 -4.21 17.93
N PHE A 147 8.74 -2.98 18.43
CA PHE A 147 9.81 -2.42 19.26
C PHE A 147 9.33 -2.41 20.71
N LYS A 148 10.14 -2.95 21.62
CA LYS A 148 9.84 -3.00 23.05
C LYS A 148 11.12 -2.87 23.85
N ASN A 149 11.18 -1.90 24.76
CA ASN A 149 12.37 -1.64 25.60
C ASN A 149 13.68 -1.53 24.78
N GLY A 150 13.65 -0.90 23.61
CA GLY A 150 14.81 -0.76 22.72
C GLY A 150 15.16 -2.01 21.89
N ASN A 151 14.46 -3.12 22.08
CA ASN A 151 14.63 -4.34 21.28
C ASN A 151 13.64 -4.43 20.14
N GLU A 152 14.09 -4.97 19.01
CA GLU A 152 13.28 -5.20 17.81
C GLU A 152 12.87 -6.67 17.70
N PHE A 153 11.58 -6.93 17.46
CA PHE A 153 11.02 -8.27 17.25
C PHE A 153 10.29 -8.31 15.91
N LYS A 154 10.65 -9.24 15.04
CA LYS A 154 9.92 -9.50 13.79
C LYS A 154 8.66 -10.29 14.06
N ILE A 155 7.57 -9.96 13.35
CA ILE A 155 6.32 -10.72 13.32
C ILE A 155 6.09 -11.30 11.93
N ASN A 156 5.36 -12.38 11.84
CA ASN A 156 4.92 -12.95 10.58
C ASN A 156 3.51 -12.47 10.21
N ILE A 157 3.02 -12.88 9.04
CA ILE A 157 1.69 -12.48 8.54
C ILE A 157 0.56 -12.95 9.47
N THR A 158 0.64 -14.18 9.98
CA THR A 158 -0.35 -14.73 10.91
C THR A 158 -0.42 -13.91 12.20
N GLU A 159 0.74 -13.60 12.80
CA GLU A 159 0.83 -12.75 13.99
C GLU A 159 0.30 -11.33 13.72
N LYS A 160 0.57 -10.78 12.53
CA LYS A 160 0.01 -9.49 12.08
C LYS A 160 -1.52 -9.54 12.02
N THR A 161 -2.11 -10.57 11.40
CA THR A 161 -3.57 -10.70 11.26
C THR A 161 -4.26 -10.69 12.63
N ILE A 162 -3.70 -11.43 13.60
CA ILE A 162 -4.22 -11.45 14.96
C ILE A 162 -4.10 -10.07 15.62
N LEU A 163 -2.96 -9.42 15.50
CA LEU A 163 -2.73 -8.06 16.03
C LEU A 163 -3.69 -7.04 15.42
N GLU A 164 -3.91 -7.09 14.11
CA GLU A 164 -4.86 -6.20 13.42
C GLU A 164 -6.28 -6.37 13.95
N ALA A 165 -6.74 -7.61 14.16
CA ALA A 165 -8.07 -7.87 14.71
C ALA A 165 -8.23 -7.29 16.13
N MET A 166 -7.22 -7.47 16.99
CA MET A 166 -7.28 -6.96 18.37
C MET A 166 -7.17 -5.43 18.45
N ILE A 167 -6.43 -4.81 17.53
CA ILE A 167 -6.29 -3.35 17.46
C ILE A 167 -7.59 -2.71 16.96
N ASN A 168 -8.28 -3.38 16.03
CA ASN A 168 -9.55 -2.88 15.48
C ASN A 168 -10.71 -2.98 16.46
N ASP A 169 -10.65 -3.91 17.44
CA ASP A 169 -11.67 -4.11 18.48
C ASP A 169 -11.05 -4.02 19.90
N PRO A 170 -10.65 -2.81 20.34
CA PRO A 170 -10.01 -2.65 21.65
C PRO A 170 -10.94 -3.07 22.79
N GLY A 171 -10.43 -3.93 23.68
CA GLY A 171 -11.17 -4.43 24.83
C GLY A 171 -11.99 -5.70 24.57
N LYS A 172 -12.10 -6.14 23.33
CA LYS A 172 -12.70 -7.44 22.99
C LYS A 172 -11.75 -8.57 23.40
N THR A 173 -12.30 -9.58 24.07
CA THR A 173 -11.60 -10.87 24.30
C THR A 173 -11.95 -11.81 23.15
N PHE A 174 -10.96 -12.36 22.50
CA PHE A 174 -11.14 -13.29 21.38
C PHE A 174 -11.02 -14.73 21.88
N SER A 175 -11.97 -15.57 21.49
CA SER A 175 -11.88 -17.00 21.73
C SER A 175 -10.87 -17.67 20.79
N ARG A 176 -10.40 -18.88 21.15
CA ARG A 176 -9.54 -19.70 20.28
C ARG A 176 -10.17 -19.96 18.91
N GLU A 177 -11.46 -20.25 18.90
CA GLU A 177 -12.21 -20.49 17.67
C GLU A 177 -12.26 -19.24 16.77
N GLU A 178 -12.50 -18.05 17.34
CA GLU A 178 -12.47 -16.80 16.57
C GLU A 178 -11.09 -16.53 15.99
N ILE A 179 -10.01 -16.76 16.75
CA ILE A 179 -8.65 -16.62 16.25
C ILE A 179 -8.36 -17.65 15.18
N GLY A 180 -8.79 -18.91 15.36
CA GLY A 180 -8.64 -19.97 14.36
C GLY A 180 -9.27 -19.60 13.02
N LYS A 181 -10.50 -19.07 13.04
CA LYS A 181 -11.19 -18.56 11.83
C LYS A 181 -10.44 -17.40 11.16
N LEU A 182 -9.85 -16.49 11.94
CA LEU A 182 -9.10 -15.34 11.41
C LEU A 182 -7.83 -15.75 10.64
N ILE A 183 -7.18 -16.86 11.06
CA ILE A 183 -5.90 -17.30 10.51
C ILE A 183 -5.98 -18.60 9.71
N ASP A 184 -7.20 -19.07 9.42
CA ASP A 184 -7.49 -20.33 8.73
C ASP A 184 -6.76 -21.54 9.36
N LEU A 185 -6.92 -21.68 10.69
CA LEU A 185 -6.24 -22.71 11.47
C LEU A 185 -7.19 -23.38 12.49
N ASP A 186 -7.49 -24.66 12.30
CA ASP A 186 -8.44 -25.41 13.16
C ASP A 186 -7.80 -26.07 14.40
N LYS A 187 -6.46 -26.11 14.48
CA LYS A 187 -5.76 -26.81 15.56
C LYS A 187 -5.51 -25.88 16.77
N GLU A 188 -6.26 -26.04 17.86
CA GLU A 188 -6.15 -25.23 19.07
C GLU A 188 -4.72 -25.12 19.61
N ARG A 189 -3.97 -26.23 19.67
CA ARG A 189 -2.55 -26.22 20.12
C ARG A 189 -1.66 -25.30 19.31
N SER A 190 -1.92 -25.18 18.01
CA SER A 190 -1.16 -24.29 17.14
C SER A 190 -1.49 -22.83 17.42
N ILE A 191 -2.74 -22.53 17.74
CA ILE A 191 -3.20 -21.19 18.15
C ILE A 191 -2.52 -20.78 19.46
N ASP A 192 -2.51 -21.64 20.47
CA ASP A 192 -1.84 -21.36 21.76
C ASP A 192 -0.34 -21.08 21.60
N VAL A 193 0.33 -21.77 20.67
CA VAL A 193 1.76 -21.51 20.35
C VAL A 193 1.94 -20.11 19.76
N ILE A 194 1.07 -19.71 18.82
CA ILE A 194 1.17 -18.38 18.19
C ILE A 194 0.91 -17.29 19.23
N ILE A 195 -0.13 -17.44 20.04
CA ILE A 195 -0.46 -16.50 21.12
C ILE A 195 0.67 -16.39 22.13
N THR A 196 1.26 -17.51 22.54
CA THR A 196 2.40 -17.51 23.46
C THR A 196 3.59 -16.75 22.88
N ARG A 197 3.88 -16.90 21.58
CA ARG A 197 4.92 -16.13 20.89
C ARG A 197 4.63 -14.63 20.86
N LEU A 198 3.39 -14.24 20.56
CA LEU A 198 2.99 -12.84 20.59
C LEU A 198 3.09 -12.23 21.98
N ARG A 199 2.61 -12.95 23.01
CA ARG A 199 2.76 -12.51 24.42
C ARG A 199 4.21 -12.25 24.78
N LYS A 200 5.15 -13.11 24.39
CA LYS A 200 6.60 -12.90 24.64
C LYS A 200 7.13 -11.62 23.99
N LYS A 201 6.58 -11.21 22.85
CA LYS A 201 7.00 -10.00 22.13
C LYS A 201 6.37 -8.71 22.67
N ILE A 202 5.19 -8.80 23.29
CA ILE A 202 4.39 -7.65 23.71
C ILE A 202 4.30 -7.53 25.24
N GLU A 203 3.92 -8.60 25.94
CA GLU A 203 3.67 -8.57 27.38
C GLU A 203 4.95 -8.40 28.20
N ALA A 204 4.86 -7.66 29.30
CA ALA A 204 5.93 -7.60 30.28
C ALA A 204 6.11 -8.95 30.99
N ASP A 205 4.98 -9.58 31.36
CA ASP A 205 4.91 -10.95 31.86
C ASP A 205 3.96 -11.77 30.96
N PRO A 206 4.48 -12.67 30.12
CA PRO A 206 3.67 -13.52 29.24
C PRO A 206 2.70 -14.46 29.96
N LYS A 207 2.94 -14.75 31.27
CA LYS A 207 2.08 -15.61 32.09
C LYS A 207 0.89 -14.83 32.67
N ASN A 208 1.06 -13.52 32.90
CA ASN A 208 0.04 -12.61 33.39
C ASN A 208 -0.19 -11.49 32.34
N PRO A 209 -0.84 -11.77 31.21
CA PRO A 209 -0.97 -10.85 30.12
C PRO A 209 -1.86 -9.66 30.49
N LYS A 210 -1.37 -8.44 30.22
CA LYS A 210 -2.11 -7.18 30.37
C LYS A 210 -2.94 -6.87 29.12
N TYR A 211 -2.34 -7.06 27.94
CA TYR A 211 -2.93 -6.65 26.66
C TYR A 211 -3.58 -7.82 25.92
N TYR A 212 -3.07 -9.03 26.09
CA TYR A 212 -3.43 -10.22 25.32
C TYR A 212 -4.21 -11.21 26.18
N LYS A 213 -5.51 -10.92 26.42
CA LYS A 213 -6.41 -11.84 27.13
C LYS A 213 -7.18 -12.71 26.13
N LEU A 214 -7.16 -14.02 26.32
CA LEU A 214 -7.98 -15.01 25.65
C LEU A 214 -9.11 -15.40 26.55
#